data_ba4ae7d8425a35b1fe5b49946ddd9a83
#
_entry.id   ba4ae7d8425a35b1fe5b49946ddd9a83
#
_cell.length_a   1.000
_cell.length_b   1.000
_cell.length_c   1.000
_cell.angle_alpha   90.00
_cell.angle_beta   90.00
_cell.angle_gamma   90.00
#
_symmetry.space_group_name_H-M   'P 1'
#
loop_
_entity.id
_entity.type
_entity.pdbx_description
1 polymer ?
#
loop_
_entity_poly.entity_id
_entity_poly.type
_entity_poly.pdbx_seq_one_letter_code
_entity_poly.pdbx_strand_id
1 'polypeptide(L)'
;MVASTIPGRDSNRRQQLGHLLLNRWPEEWTNRYVSCGYVAHDATIHRMKSSPEPFKWNELGPLVQDNPNARRVLHEATEFNLKEGFALSLQTLDKQIVGFSAGGRHTDMSPGTQGMLTLVATYAIGRAIALKQERVPDGPIVLSAREREALQWAAEGKNDWEIGEVMSISEHGADKHMRSVRLKLGAINRTQAVAEAIRRGLIA
;
A
#
# COMPACT_ATOMS: atom_id res chain seq x y z
N MET A 1 14.48 0.65 7.54
CA MET A 1 13.62 1.27 6.49
C MET A 1 12.44 0.38 6.17
N VAL A 2 11.34 0.97 5.76
CA VAL A 2 10.13 0.28 5.33
C VAL A 2 9.52 1.00 4.13
N ALA A 3 8.92 0.25 3.22
CA ALA A 3 8.04 0.79 2.19
C ALA A 3 6.76 -0.05 2.14
N SER A 4 5.61 0.60 2.07
CA SER A 4 4.31 -0.08 2.01
C SER A 4 3.28 0.77 1.26
N THR A 5 2.33 0.13 0.59
CA THR A 5 1.06 0.79 0.32
C THR A 5 0.37 1.06 1.64
N ILE A 6 -0.36 2.16 1.75
CA ILE A 6 -0.96 2.53 3.03
C ILE A 6 -2.26 1.73 3.23
N PRO A 7 -2.34 0.84 4.24
CA PRO A 7 -3.53 0.07 4.51
C PRO A 7 -4.68 0.94 5.04
N GLY A 8 -5.90 0.45 4.94
CA GLY A 8 -7.05 1.04 5.61
C GLY A 8 -6.91 1.00 7.15
N ARG A 9 -7.63 1.90 7.86
CA ARG A 9 -7.56 1.97 9.33
C ARG A 9 -7.98 0.66 10.01
N ASP A 10 -8.96 -0.04 9.45
CA ASP A 10 -9.54 -1.27 10.01
C ASP A 10 -8.88 -2.54 9.44
N SER A 11 -7.71 -2.43 8.83
CA SER A 11 -6.99 -3.57 8.26
C SER A 11 -6.50 -4.51 9.34
N ASN A 12 -6.81 -5.80 9.22
CA ASN A 12 -6.30 -6.82 10.10
C ASN A 12 -4.79 -7.09 9.85
N ARG A 13 -4.15 -7.85 10.77
CA ARG A 13 -2.71 -8.14 10.71
C ARG A 13 -2.25 -8.69 9.35
N ARG A 14 -2.99 -9.66 8.77
CA ARG A 14 -2.64 -10.27 7.49
C ARG A 14 -2.71 -9.26 6.34
N GLN A 15 -3.71 -8.40 6.37
CA GLN A 15 -3.87 -7.34 5.39
C GLN A 15 -2.74 -6.31 5.51
N GLN A 16 -2.41 -5.85 6.72
CA GLN A 16 -1.31 -4.90 6.94
C GLN A 16 0.03 -5.45 6.41
N LEU A 17 0.36 -6.70 6.72
CA LEU A 17 1.57 -7.35 6.21
C LEU A 17 1.55 -7.50 4.68
N GLY A 18 0.39 -7.72 4.07
CA GLY A 18 0.22 -7.78 2.62
C GLY A 18 0.51 -6.46 1.89
N HIS A 19 0.43 -5.33 2.60
CA HIS A 19 0.76 -4.01 2.07
C HIS A 19 2.27 -3.73 2.03
N LEU A 20 3.09 -4.49 2.78
CA LEU A 20 4.53 -4.29 2.81
C LEU A 20 5.18 -4.63 1.46
N LEU A 21 5.92 -3.69 0.92
CA LEU A 21 6.75 -3.84 -0.28
C LEU A 21 8.20 -4.12 0.08
N LEU A 22 8.69 -3.45 1.11
CA LEU A 22 10.02 -3.59 1.67
C LEU A 22 9.93 -3.45 3.18
N ASN A 23 10.55 -4.38 3.93
CA ASN A 23 10.67 -4.24 5.39
C ASN A 23 12.10 -4.60 5.84
N ARG A 24 12.75 -3.62 6.48
CA ARG A 24 14.06 -3.73 7.12
C ARG A 24 14.03 -3.08 8.51
N TRP A 25 12.87 -2.97 9.12
CA TRP A 25 12.72 -2.61 10.52
C TRP A 25 13.02 -3.81 11.42
N PRO A 26 13.36 -3.58 12.69
CA PRO A 26 13.44 -4.65 13.68
C PRO A 26 12.14 -5.47 13.68
N GLU A 27 12.28 -6.79 13.74
CA GLU A 27 11.12 -7.69 13.67
C GLU A 27 10.18 -7.47 14.86
N GLU A 28 10.73 -7.25 16.04
CA GLU A 28 9.97 -6.97 17.27
C GLU A 28 9.15 -5.69 17.14
N TRP A 29 9.73 -4.64 16.51
CA TRP A 29 8.98 -3.41 16.23
C TRP A 29 7.87 -3.66 15.21
N THR A 30 8.16 -4.34 14.12
CA THR A 30 7.15 -4.67 13.10
C THR A 30 5.99 -5.45 13.72
N ASN A 31 6.28 -6.44 14.56
CA ASN A 31 5.27 -7.24 15.25
C ASN A 31 4.43 -6.39 16.23
N ARG A 32 5.06 -5.52 17.02
CA ARG A 32 4.38 -4.59 17.93
C ARG A 32 3.50 -3.62 17.16
N TYR A 33 4.04 -3.00 16.12
CA TYR A 33 3.33 -2.03 15.28
C TYR A 33 2.03 -2.59 14.72
N VAL A 34 2.09 -3.81 14.17
CA VAL A 34 0.92 -4.47 13.58
C VAL A 34 -0.05 -4.96 14.66
N SER A 35 0.44 -5.57 15.76
CA SER A 35 -0.43 -6.12 16.82
C SER A 35 -1.17 -5.04 17.61
N CYS A 36 -0.55 -3.86 17.80
CA CYS A 36 -1.17 -2.72 18.46
C CYS A 36 -2.01 -1.83 17.53
N GLY A 37 -2.08 -2.16 16.23
CA GLY A 37 -2.87 -1.38 15.26
C GLY A 37 -2.36 0.05 15.05
N TYR A 38 -1.05 0.28 15.20
CA TYR A 38 -0.45 1.61 15.16
C TYR A 38 -0.66 2.36 13.85
N VAL A 39 -0.91 1.66 12.76
CA VAL A 39 -1.23 2.26 11.45
C VAL A 39 -2.37 3.29 11.51
N ALA A 40 -3.34 3.09 12.40
CA ALA A 40 -4.48 3.99 12.57
C ALA A 40 -4.11 5.32 13.28
N HIS A 41 -3.01 5.31 14.04
CA HIS A 41 -2.59 6.40 14.92
C HIS A 41 -1.25 7.02 14.53
N ASP A 42 -0.54 6.44 13.56
CA ASP A 42 0.79 6.87 13.17
C ASP A 42 0.73 8.24 12.46
N ALA A 43 1.35 9.25 13.09
CA ALA A 43 1.44 10.59 12.55
C ALA A 43 2.21 10.63 11.20
N THR A 44 3.16 9.71 11.01
CA THR A 44 3.90 9.55 9.75
C THR A 44 2.94 9.18 8.61
N ILE A 45 2.08 8.20 8.83
CA ILE A 45 1.05 7.79 7.87
C ILE A 45 0.06 8.93 7.60
N HIS A 46 -0.32 9.65 8.65
CA HIS A 46 -1.23 10.80 8.50
C HIS A 46 -0.61 11.90 7.63
N ARG A 47 0.66 12.25 7.88
CA ARG A 47 1.40 13.24 7.09
C ARG A 47 1.56 12.80 5.64
N MET A 48 1.91 11.54 5.38
CA MET A 48 2.03 10.97 4.03
C MET A 48 0.74 11.04 3.22
N LYS A 49 -0.42 10.95 3.89
CA LYS A 49 -1.74 11.07 3.21
C LYS A 49 -2.09 12.52 2.88
N SER A 50 -1.60 13.48 3.65
CA SER A 50 -1.93 14.91 3.50
C SER A 50 -0.97 15.67 2.60
N SER A 51 0.26 15.21 2.42
CA SER A 51 1.27 15.88 1.58
C SER A 51 2.22 14.86 0.95
N PRO A 52 2.59 15.04 -0.33
CA PRO A 52 3.61 14.23 -1.00
C PRO A 52 5.03 14.67 -0.62
N GLU A 53 5.20 15.82 0.06
CA GLU A 53 6.50 16.35 0.39
C GLU A 53 7.26 15.45 1.37
N PRO A 54 8.55 15.19 1.11
CA PRO A 54 9.42 14.52 2.06
C PRO A 54 9.53 15.29 3.37
N PHE A 55 9.63 14.59 4.49
CA PHE A 55 9.71 15.22 5.82
C PHE A 55 10.54 14.39 6.81
N LYS A 56 11.04 15.05 7.83
CA LYS A 56 11.71 14.41 8.98
C LYS A 56 10.68 14.07 10.06
N TRP A 57 10.95 13.04 10.86
CA TRP A 57 10.05 12.66 11.95
C TRP A 57 9.94 13.74 13.04
N ASN A 58 10.98 14.56 13.25
CA ASN A 58 10.92 15.68 14.19
C ASN A 58 9.98 16.82 13.74
N GLU A 59 9.59 16.84 12.46
CA GLU A 59 8.60 17.79 11.93
C GLU A 59 7.14 17.37 12.22
N LEU A 60 6.94 16.19 12.81
CA LEU A 60 5.62 15.68 13.18
C LEU A 60 5.05 16.31 14.46
N GLY A 61 5.83 17.17 15.15
CA GLY A 61 5.43 17.80 16.40
C GLY A 61 3.97 18.29 16.43
N PRO A 62 3.51 19.09 15.46
CA PRO A 62 2.12 19.58 15.43
C PRO A 62 1.06 18.46 15.36
N LEU A 63 1.35 17.32 14.73
CA LEU A 63 0.43 16.18 14.61
C LEU A 63 0.40 15.28 15.85
N VAL A 64 1.41 15.38 16.72
CA VAL A 64 1.52 14.53 17.92
C VAL A 64 1.22 15.28 19.21
N GLN A 65 1.26 16.63 19.19
CA GLN A 65 1.15 17.47 20.38
C GLN A 65 -0.14 17.17 21.15
N ASP A 66 -1.26 17.10 20.47
CA ASP A 66 -2.59 16.88 21.04
C ASP A 66 -3.13 15.47 20.81
N ASN A 67 -2.27 14.55 20.34
CA ASN A 67 -2.67 13.16 20.04
C ASN A 67 -1.82 12.16 20.86
N PRO A 68 -2.32 11.71 22.03
CA PRO A 68 -1.58 10.76 22.88
C PRO A 68 -1.23 9.44 22.17
N ASN A 69 -2.11 8.94 21.29
CA ASN A 69 -1.85 7.70 20.55
C ASN A 69 -0.73 7.87 19.53
N ALA A 70 -0.72 8.98 18.78
CA ALA A 70 0.38 9.28 17.84
C ALA A 70 1.71 9.46 18.58
N ARG A 71 1.69 10.15 19.73
CA ARG A 71 2.87 10.30 20.60
C ARG A 71 3.40 8.97 21.08
N ARG A 72 2.51 8.06 21.47
CA ARG A 72 2.85 6.70 21.90
C ARG A 72 3.60 5.94 20.82
N VAL A 73 3.12 5.97 19.55
CA VAL A 73 3.78 5.29 18.43
C VAL A 73 5.23 5.77 18.26
N LEU A 74 5.45 7.08 18.23
CA LEU A 74 6.81 7.65 18.11
C LEU A 74 7.69 7.33 19.33
N HIS A 75 7.14 7.38 20.53
CA HIS A 75 7.88 7.06 21.75
C HIS A 75 8.31 5.60 21.78
N GLU A 76 7.41 4.66 21.53
CA GLU A 76 7.74 3.24 21.54
C GLU A 76 8.71 2.85 20.40
N ALA A 77 8.68 3.53 19.26
CA ALA A 77 9.67 3.33 18.20
C ALA A 77 11.11 3.57 18.70
N THR A 78 11.29 4.48 19.65
CA THR A 78 12.63 4.79 20.19
C THR A 78 13.27 3.63 20.97
N GLU A 79 12.45 2.73 21.53
CA GLU A 79 12.91 1.51 22.22
C GLU A 79 13.62 0.56 21.24
N PHE A 80 13.29 0.66 19.96
CA PHE A 80 13.88 -0.13 18.87
C PHE A 80 14.94 0.64 18.09
N ASN A 81 15.52 1.68 18.68
CA ASN A 81 16.51 2.56 18.07
C ASN A 81 16.00 3.36 16.84
N LEU A 82 14.70 3.52 16.70
CA LEU A 82 14.07 4.34 15.68
C LEU A 82 13.77 5.74 16.27
N LYS A 83 14.83 6.55 16.48
CA LYS A 83 14.75 7.85 17.12
C LYS A 83 14.60 9.01 16.15
N GLU A 84 15.32 8.93 15.05
CA GLU A 84 15.33 9.92 13.99
C GLU A 84 15.03 9.26 12.67
N GLY A 85 14.34 9.98 11.81
CA GLY A 85 13.97 9.39 10.53
C GLY A 85 13.46 10.41 9.53
N PHE A 86 13.33 9.89 8.34
CA PHE A 86 12.87 10.56 7.15
C PHE A 86 11.75 9.72 6.52
N ALA A 87 10.75 10.41 6.03
CA ALA A 87 9.64 9.77 5.36
C ALA A 87 9.21 10.55 4.13
N LEU A 88 8.68 9.84 3.16
CA LEU A 88 8.08 10.41 1.95
C LEU A 88 6.92 9.53 1.49
N SER A 89 6.02 10.12 0.71
CA SER A 89 5.00 9.37 -0.01
C SER A 89 5.17 9.53 -1.52
N LEU A 90 4.85 8.47 -2.25
CA LEU A 90 4.78 8.45 -3.69
C LEU A 90 3.38 8.05 -4.10
N GLN A 91 2.85 8.71 -5.12
CA GLN A 91 1.58 8.31 -5.71
C GLN A 91 1.84 7.49 -6.96
N THR A 92 1.25 6.32 -7.03
CA THR A 92 1.29 5.46 -8.21
C THR A 92 0.32 5.95 -9.29
N LEU A 93 0.44 5.46 -10.51
CA LEU A 93 -0.43 5.85 -11.63
C LEU A 93 -1.91 5.53 -11.37
N ASP A 94 -2.19 4.51 -10.58
CA ASP A 94 -3.54 4.13 -10.11
C ASP A 94 -3.96 4.87 -8.81
N LYS A 95 -3.30 5.99 -8.52
CA LYS A 95 -3.56 6.89 -7.38
C LYS A 95 -3.40 6.25 -5.99
N GLN A 96 -2.74 5.10 -5.88
CA GLN A 96 -2.40 4.54 -4.57
C GLN A 96 -1.23 5.32 -3.95
N ILE A 97 -1.31 5.54 -2.65
CA ILE A 97 -0.22 6.15 -1.91
C ILE A 97 0.70 5.04 -1.39
N VAL A 98 1.98 5.15 -1.72
CA VAL A 98 3.04 4.30 -1.19
C VAL A 98 3.90 5.14 -0.27
N GLY A 99 3.96 4.76 1.01
CA GLY A 99 4.82 5.39 1.99
C GLY A 99 6.19 4.71 2.03
N PHE A 100 7.23 5.51 2.16
CA PHE A 100 8.57 5.07 2.51
C PHE A 100 8.99 5.76 3.79
N SER A 101 9.60 5.01 4.70
CA SER A 101 10.16 5.56 5.93
C SER A 101 11.48 4.88 6.24
N ALA A 102 12.49 5.69 6.55
CA ALA A 102 13.81 5.25 6.96
C ALA A 102 14.20 5.97 8.26
N GLY A 103 14.75 5.22 9.22
CA GLY A 103 15.15 5.81 10.49
C GLY A 103 16.16 4.94 11.23
N GLY A 104 16.72 5.50 12.27
CA GLY A 104 17.72 4.88 13.12
C GLY A 104 18.00 5.72 14.38
N ARG A 105 19.08 5.35 15.09
CA ARG A 105 19.50 6.06 16.32
C ARG A 105 20.08 7.44 16.01
N HIS A 106 20.92 7.50 15.00
CA HIS A 106 21.53 8.71 14.47
C HIS A 106 21.55 8.61 12.97
N THR A 107 20.90 9.53 12.31
CA THR A 107 20.77 9.53 10.85
C THR A 107 21.18 10.91 10.33
N ASP A 108 22.11 10.92 9.36
CA ASP A 108 22.37 12.16 8.64
C ASP A 108 21.13 12.53 7.82
N MET A 109 20.51 13.63 8.16
CA MET A 109 19.33 14.19 7.50
C MET A 109 19.63 15.53 6.83
N SER A 110 20.86 15.67 6.31
CA SER A 110 21.23 16.80 5.46
C SER A 110 20.38 16.83 4.18
N PRO A 111 20.19 17.99 3.54
CA PRO A 111 19.43 18.08 2.29
C PRO A 111 19.93 17.14 1.19
N GLY A 112 21.26 16.94 1.10
CA GLY A 112 21.87 16.02 0.15
C GLY A 112 21.47 14.57 0.42
N THR A 113 21.50 14.13 1.69
CA THR A 113 21.08 12.78 2.09
C THR A 113 19.59 12.58 1.85
N GLN A 114 18.74 13.57 2.13
CA GLN A 114 17.31 13.51 1.84
C GLN A 114 17.04 13.35 0.34
N GLY A 115 17.73 14.13 -0.50
CA GLY A 115 17.61 14.01 -1.96
C GLY A 115 18.03 12.62 -2.47
N MET A 116 19.14 12.09 -1.97
CA MET A 116 19.60 10.74 -2.30
C MET A 116 18.61 9.67 -1.84
N LEU A 117 18.10 9.74 -0.61
CA LEU A 117 17.09 8.81 -0.10
C LEU A 117 15.80 8.85 -0.91
N THR A 118 15.38 10.05 -1.37
CA THR A 118 14.21 10.21 -2.22
C THR A 118 14.41 9.48 -3.56
N LEU A 119 15.54 9.65 -4.21
CA LEU A 119 15.85 8.96 -5.47
C LEU A 119 15.89 7.43 -5.29
N VAL A 120 16.60 6.96 -4.27
CA VAL A 120 16.74 5.53 -3.99
C VAL A 120 15.37 4.92 -3.63
N ALA A 121 14.58 5.60 -2.80
CA ALA A 121 13.25 5.13 -2.42
C ALA A 121 12.31 5.06 -3.62
N THR A 122 12.31 6.09 -4.48
CA THR A 122 11.49 6.13 -5.70
C THR A 122 11.83 4.96 -6.63
N TYR A 123 13.11 4.73 -6.89
CA TYR A 123 13.57 3.61 -7.70
C TYR A 123 13.21 2.25 -7.06
N ALA A 124 13.51 2.07 -5.77
CA ALA A 124 13.27 0.82 -5.06
C ALA A 124 11.79 0.47 -4.98
N ILE A 125 10.92 1.46 -4.72
CA ILE A 125 9.47 1.28 -4.72
C ILE A 125 8.96 0.90 -6.11
N GLY A 126 9.38 1.64 -7.14
CA GLY A 126 9.01 1.32 -8.52
C GLY A 126 9.42 -0.11 -8.91
N ARG A 127 10.64 -0.52 -8.54
CA ARG A 127 11.12 -1.88 -8.79
C ARG A 127 10.38 -2.94 -7.98
N ALA A 128 10.06 -2.65 -6.71
CA ALA A 128 9.29 -3.56 -5.85
C ALA A 128 7.87 -3.77 -6.37
N ILE A 129 7.21 -2.71 -6.86
CA ILE A 129 5.90 -2.79 -7.50
C ILE A 129 5.99 -3.64 -8.77
N ALA A 130 6.96 -3.40 -9.64
CA ALA A 130 7.16 -4.17 -10.86
C ALA A 130 7.37 -5.66 -10.55
N LEU A 131 8.26 -5.99 -9.62
CA LEU A 131 8.50 -7.38 -9.18
C LEU A 131 7.27 -8.04 -8.55
N LYS A 132 6.44 -7.27 -7.86
CA LYS A 132 5.19 -7.79 -7.30
C LYS A 132 4.15 -8.06 -8.39
N GLN A 133 4.18 -7.27 -9.46
CA GLN A 133 3.35 -7.46 -10.66
C GLN A 133 3.88 -8.59 -11.54
N GLU A 134 5.21 -8.75 -11.65
CA GLU A 134 5.86 -9.88 -12.34
C GLU A 134 5.66 -11.23 -11.63
N ARG A 135 5.34 -11.21 -10.33
CA ARG A 135 4.85 -12.39 -9.59
C ARG A 135 3.36 -12.64 -9.88
N VAL A 136 3.00 -12.71 -11.14
CA VAL A 136 1.84 -13.51 -11.55
C VAL A 136 2.16 -14.95 -11.09
N PRO A 137 1.32 -15.62 -10.32
CA PRO A 137 1.60 -17.00 -9.92
C PRO A 137 1.90 -17.82 -11.18
N ASP A 138 3.04 -18.52 -11.20
CA ASP A 138 3.41 -19.51 -12.26
C ASP A 138 2.50 -20.75 -12.21
N GLY A 139 1.23 -20.54 -11.94
CA GLY A 139 0.20 -21.56 -11.87
C GLY A 139 -1.04 -21.17 -12.67
N PRO A 140 -1.94 -22.08 -12.92
CA PRO A 140 -3.20 -21.76 -13.59
C PRO A 140 -3.92 -20.66 -12.79
N ILE A 141 -4.22 -19.56 -13.47
CA ILE A 141 -4.96 -18.45 -12.86
C ILE A 141 -6.37 -18.95 -12.54
N VAL A 142 -6.66 -19.06 -11.25
CA VAL A 142 -7.98 -19.47 -10.78
C VAL A 142 -8.76 -18.23 -10.33
N LEU A 143 -9.74 -17.86 -11.14
CA LEU A 143 -10.74 -16.86 -10.74
C LEU A 143 -11.86 -17.57 -9.96
N SER A 144 -12.28 -16.97 -8.84
CA SER A 144 -13.50 -17.41 -8.18
C SER A 144 -14.72 -17.17 -9.08
N ALA A 145 -15.85 -17.83 -8.81
CA ALA A 145 -17.08 -17.62 -9.58
C ALA A 145 -17.48 -16.13 -9.62
N ARG A 146 -17.42 -15.44 -8.49
CA ARG A 146 -17.74 -14.00 -8.38
C ARG A 146 -16.76 -13.10 -9.11
N GLU A 147 -15.48 -13.43 -9.10
CA GLU A 147 -14.47 -12.69 -9.87
C GLU A 147 -14.66 -12.85 -11.38
N ARG A 148 -14.98 -14.06 -11.83
CA ARG A 148 -15.28 -14.34 -13.24
C ARG A 148 -16.54 -13.61 -13.68
N GLU A 149 -17.59 -13.65 -12.88
CA GLU A 149 -18.86 -12.96 -13.14
C GLU A 149 -18.65 -11.44 -13.27
N ALA A 150 -17.96 -10.81 -12.30
CA ALA A 150 -17.64 -9.39 -12.36
C ALA A 150 -16.81 -9.02 -13.60
N LEU A 151 -15.85 -9.87 -13.96
CA LEU A 151 -14.99 -9.66 -15.13
C LEU A 151 -15.78 -9.81 -16.44
N GLN A 152 -16.74 -10.72 -16.52
CA GLN A 152 -17.65 -10.88 -17.66
C GLN A 152 -18.46 -9.60 -17.88
N TRP A 153 -19.09 -9.07 -16.84
CA TRP A 153 -19.81 -7.81 -16.92
C TRP A 153 -18.91 -6.62 -17.28
N ALA A 154 -17.65 -6.65 -16.80
CA ALA A 154 -16.65 -5.67 -17.20
C ALA A 154 -16.30 -5.75 -18.69
N ALA A 155 -16.26 -6.94 -19.27
CA ALA A 155 -16.04 -7.16 -20.70
C ALA A 155 -17.20 -6.60 -21.55
N GLU A 156 -18.42 -6.62 -21.01
CA GLU A 156 -19.60 -6.01 -21.62
C GLU A 156 -19.69 -4.49 -21.40
N GLY A 157 -18.65 -3.87 -20.82
CA GLY A 157 -18.54 -2.42 -20.66
C GLY A 157 -19.21 -1.84 -19.41
N LYS A 158 -19.76 -2.66 -18.51
CA LYS A 158 -20.41 -2.20 -17.28
C LYS A 158 -19.40 -1.61 -16.29
N ASN A 159 -19.74 -0.51 -15.64
CA ASN A 159 -18.96 0.07 -14.56
C ASN A 159 -19.19 -0.67 -13.22
N ASP A 160 -18.48 -0.29 -12.14
CA ASP A 160 -18.54 -1.02 -10.88
C ASP A 160 -19.90 -0.87 -10.17
N TRP A 161 -20.59 0.25 -10.34
CA TRP A 161 -21.96 0.42 -9.86
C TRP A 161 -22.94 -0.50 -10.59
N GLU A 162 -22.90 -0.54 -11.93
CA GLU A 162 -23.75 -1.42 -12.74
C GLU A 162 -23.49 -2.90 -12.47
N ILE A 163 -22.23 -3.28 -12.27
CA ILE A 163 -21.84 -4.64 -11.85
C ILE A 163 -22.43 -4.94 -10.46
N GLY A 164 -22.37 -3.99 -9.55
CA GLY A 164 -22.99 -4.11 -8.22
C GLY A 164 -24.47 -4.42 -8.30
N GLU A 165 -25.22 -3.67 -9.12
CA GLU A 165 -26.65 -3.88 -9.35
C GLU A 165 -26.95 -5.28 -9.91
N VAL A 166 -26.24 -5.69 -10.99
CA VAL A 166 -26.48 -6.99 -11.64
C VAL A 166 -26.11 -8.17 -10.73
N MET A 167 -25.02 -8.04 -9.97
CA MET A 167 -24.55 -9.08 -9.05
C MET A 167 -25.21 -9.06 -7.67
N SER A 168 -26.11 -8.09 -7.41
CA SER A 168 -26.75 -7.86 -6.11
C SER A 168 -25.73 -7.67 -4.97
N ILE A 169 -24.71 -6.86 -5.22
CA ILE A 169 -23.66 -6.47 -4.27
C ILE A 169 -23.47 -4.94 -4.31
N SER A 170 -22.74 -4.39 -3.34
CA SER A 170 -22.40 -2.97 -3.37
C SER A 170 -21.38 -2.66 -4.49
N GLU A 171 -21.36 -1.41 -4.97
CA GLU A 171 -20.32 -0.92 -5.88
C GLU A 171 -18.91 -1.22 -5.35
N HIS A 172 -18.69 -1.01 -4.04
CA HIS A 172 -17.42 -1.35 -3.40
C HIS A 172 -17.12 -2.87 -3.46
N GLY A 173 -18.15 -3.72 -3.39
CA GLY A 173 -18.03 -5.16 -3.57
C GLY A 173 -17.59 -5.52 -5.00
N ALA A 174 -18.16 -4.87 -6.01
CA ALA A 174 -17.77 -5.02 -7.41
C ALA A 174 -16.32 -4.55 -7.65
N ASP A 175 -15.95 -3.35 -7.19
CA ASP A 175 -14.56 -2.85 -7.25
C ASP A 175 -13.57 -3.82 -6.59
N LYS A 176 -13.93 -4.39 -5.44
CA LYS A 176 -13.10 -5.39 -4.76
C LYS A 176 -12.85 -6.63 -5.62
N HIS A 177 -13.88 -7.17 -6.28
CA HIS A 177 -13.73 -8.29 -7.20
C HIS A 177 -12.88 -7.91 -8.41
N MET A 178 -13.12 -6.76 -9.04
CA MET A 178 -12.33 -6.26 -10.17
C MET A 178 -10.88 -5.97 -9.80
N ARG A 179 -10.62 -5.48 -8.61
CA ARG A 179 -9.26 -5.27 -8.08
C ARG A 179 -8.53 -6.60 -7.88
N SER A 180 -9.21 -7.61 -7.34
CA SER A 180 -8.66 -8.96 -7.18
C SER A 180 -8.33 -9.60 -8.52
N VAL A 181 -9.23 -9.48 -9.51
CA VAL A 181 -9.01 -9.94 -10.87
C VAL A 181 -7.77 -9.30 -11.51
N ARG A 182 -7.64 -7.97 -11.43
CA ARG A 182 -6.47 -7.25 -11.94
C ARG A 182 -5.17 -7.77 -11.33
N LEU A 183 -5.15 -8.00 -10.02
CA LEU A 183 -3.98 -8.54 -9.33
C LEU A 183 -3.63 -9.94 -9.80
N LYS A 184 -4.62 -10.81 -9.97
CA LYS A 184 -4.42 -12.20 -10.43
C LYS A 184 -3.94 -12.27 -11.88
N LEU A 185 -4.42 -11.36 -12.72
CA LEU A 185 -4.06 -11.29 -14.14
C LEU A 185 -2.78 -10.48 -14.42
N GLY A 186 -2.24 -9.78 -13.41
CA GLY A 186 -1.12 -8.84 -13.59
C GLY A 186 -1.50 -7.61 -14.41
N ALA A 187 -2.78 -7.24 -14.43
CA ALA A 187 -3.28 -6.14 -15.24
C ALA A 187 -3.22 -4.79 -14.50
N ILE A 188 -2.74 -3.75 -15.17
CA ILE A 188 -2.61 -2.39 -14.60
C ILE A 188 -3.93 -1.60 -14.63
N ASN A 189 -4.87 -1.98 -15.49
CA ASN A 189 -6.19 -1.37 -15.57
C ASN A 189 -7.27 -2.40 -15.96
N ARG A 190 -8.53 -1.97 -15.93
CA ARG A 190 -9.71 -2.80 -16.23
C ARG A 190 -9.67 -3.36 -17.66
N THR A 191 -9.37 -2.51 -18.63
CA THR A 191 -9.32 -2.90 -20.05
C THR A 191 -8.28 -3.97 -20.30
N GLN A 192 -7.10 -3.82 -19.69
CA GLN A 192 -6.04 -4.83 -19.79
C GLN A 192 -6.45 -6.14 -19.11
N ALA A 193 -7.16 -6.07 -17.97
CA ALA A 193 -7.67 -7.28 -17.30
C ALA A 193 -8.64 -8.07 -18.20
N VAL A 194 -9.56 -7.39 -18.85
CA VAL A 194 -10.49 -7.99 -19.81
C VAL A 194 -9.73 -8.62 -20.99
N ALA A 195 -8.82 -7.87 -21.61
CA ALA A 195 -8.03 -8.35 -22.74
C ALA A 195 -7.18 -9.59 -22.38
N GLU A 196 -6.57 -9.57 -21.18
CA GLU A 196 -5.76 -10.69 -20.68
C GLU A 196 -6.62 -11.92 -20.38
N ALA A 197 -7.80 -11.72 -19.83
CA ALA A 197 -8.73 -12.81 -19.52
C ALA A 197 -9.26 -13.50 -20.78
N ILE A 198 -9.61 -12.73 -21.82
CA ILE A 198 -10.03 -13.26 -23.13
C ILE A 198 -8.86 -14.04 -23.76
N ARG A 199 -7.66 -13.47 -23.78
CA ARG A 199 -6.46 -14.12 -24.35
C ARG A 199 -6.13 -15.44 -23.69
N ARG A 200 -6.43 -15.58 -22.40
CA ARG A 200 -6.22 -16.81 -21.59
C ARG A 200 -7.42 -17.75 -21.57
N GLY A 201 -8.52 -17.40 -22.24
CA GLY A 201 -9.75 -18.20 -22.25
C GLY A 201 -10.45 -18.32 -20.89
N LEU A 202 -10.26 -17.31 -20.01
CA LEU A 202 -10.90 -17.28 -18.69
C LEU A 202 -12.33 -16.74 -18.75
N ILE A 203 -12.63 -15.92 -19.76
CA ILE A 203 -13.94 -15.43 -20.16
C ILE A 203 -14.06 -15.46 -21.69
N ALA A 204 -15.29 -15.37 -22.20
CA ALA A 204 -15.61 -15.36 -23.63
C ALA A 204 -16.05 -13.96 -24.07
#